data_bc5e46ae77333b12ef924820bd525c63
#
_entry.id   bc5e46ae77333b12ef924820bd525c63
#
_cell.length_a   1.000
_cell.length_b   1.000
_cell.length_c   1.000
_cell.angle_alpha   90.00
_cell.angle_beta   90.00
_cell.angle_gamma   90.00
#
_symmetry.space_group_name_H-M   'P 1'
#
loop_
_entity.id
_entity.type
_entity.pdbx_description
1 polymer ?
#
loop_
_entity_poly.entity_id
_entity_poly.type
_entity_poly.pdbx_seq_one_letter_code
_entity_poly.pdbx_strand_id
1 'polypeptide(L)'
;MRRKTIKPIYSMCVQPSFIIGTNNEDGSYNFAPITWVSATYEGGEGYLLVISMSGTKKTRQNVNRTGIFSANLVNRDMLPLMDYLGSKHAAEGNKDDIEYGVSRGEVLDVPTLNDSPWVYECEVERLVETGESVTFFCHIRNIQVDENLSCEDTFDVDLTVLDPVIYSGRYHSLGSMLGKIGDFKNDAGVTSRSAGDVLDKFHRRRMIMYLILAIGVIVSLMGLGTMIPAILIIGIIGIVASPFYGLFSGAMCCPYCGEILGRRGFGDHCQYCGKKIF
;
A
#
# COMPACT_ATOMS: atom_id res chain seq x y z
N MET A 1 -2.19 0.53 -28.55
CA MET A 1 -1.86 -0.83 -28.14
C MET A 1 -3.11 -1.71 -28.21
N ARG A 2 -3.09 -2.85 -28.90
CA ARG A 2 -4.23 -3.79 -28.95
C ARG A 2 -4.04 -4.86 -27.87
N ARG A 3 -5.07 -5.14 -27.08
CA ARG A 3 -5.09 -6.15 -26.03
C ARG A 3 -5.84 -7.40 -26.51
N LYS A 4 -5.42 -8.58 -26.05
CA LYS A 4 -6.16 -9.84 -26.19
C LYS A 4 -6.50 -10.41 -24.82
N THR A 5 -7.61 -11.13 -24.73
CA THR A 5 -7.97 -11.86 -23.51
C THR A 5 -7.21 -13.18 -23.45
N ILE A 6 -6.71 -13.52 -22.25
CA ILE A 6 -6.10 -14.82 -21.96
C ILE A 6 -6.80 -15.45 -20.75
N LYS A 7 -6.56 -16.74 -20.48
CA LYS A 7 -7.07 -17.36 -19.26
C LYS A 7 -6.49 -16.66 -18.02
N PRO A 8 -7.27 -16.54 -16.93
CA PRO A 8 -6.75 -16.05 -15.66
C PRO A 8 -5.61 -16.93 -15.16
N ILE A 9 -4.42 -16.33 -15.03
CA ILE A 9 -3.21 -16.98 -14.51
C ILE A 9 -2.46 -16.00 -13.59
N TYR A 10 -1.69 -16.53 -12.66
CA TYR A 10 -0.93 -15.70 -11.70
C TYR A 10 0.46 -15.28 -12.20
N SER A 11 0.91 -15.77 -13.36
CA SER A 11 2.28 -15.63 -13.84
C SER A 11 2.72 -14.19 -14.18
N MET A 12 1.83 -13.22 -14.11
CA MET A 12 2.18 -11.78 -14.23
C MET A 12 2.44 -11.09 -12.89
N CYS A 13 2.28 -11.78 -11.77
CA CYS A 13 2.59 -11.20 -10.48
C CYS A 13 4.10 -11.13 -10.30
N VAL A 14 4.65 -9.93 -10.43
CA VAL A 14 6.06 -9.67 -10.13
C VAL A 14 6.23 -9.70 -8.60
N GLN A 15 6.98 -10.67 -8.11
CA GLN A 15 7.13 -10.93 -6.68
C GLN A 15 8.60 -10.96 -6.28
N PRO A 16 8.98 -10.34 -5.16
CA PRO A 16 10.31 -10.52 -4.60
C PRO A 16 10.48 -11.97 -4.15
N SER A 17 11.70 -12.46 -4.24
CA SER A 17 12.04 -13.80 -3.79
C SER A 17 12.59 -13.75 -2.37
N PHE A 18 12.02 -14.56 -1.48
CA PHE A 18 12.50 -14.72 -0.11
C PHE A 18 12.76 -16.19 0.21
N ILE A 19 13.75 -16.44 1.06
CA ILE A 19 13.92 -17.73 1.73
C ILE A 19 13.44 -17.55 3.17
N ILE A 20 12.43 -18.33 3.57
CA ILE A 20 11.84 -18.29 4.90
C ILE A 20 12.56 -19.27 5.81
N GLY A 21 13.08 -18.74 6.91
CA GLY A 21 13.78 -19.52 7.95
C GLY A 21 12.89 -19.80 9.14
N THR A 22 12.84 -21.05 9.58
CA THR A 22 12.04 -21.51 10.73
C THR A 22 12.78 -22.57 11.54
N ASN A 23 12.49 -22.66 12.84
CA ASN A 23 13.01 -23.72 13.70
C ASN A 23 12.13 -24.97 13.63
N ASN A 24 12.76 -26.14 13.46
CA ASN A 24 12.12 -27.44 13.61
C ASN A 24 11.93 -27.80 15.10
N GLU A 25 11.16 -28.84 15.39
CA GLU A 25 10.93 -29.32 16.76
C GLU A 25 12.19 -29.89 17.42
N ASP A 26 13.08 -30.46 16.63
CA ASP A 26 14.36 -31.04 17.06
C ASP A 26 15.48 -30.01 17.23
N GLY A 27 15.17 -28.73 17.05
CA GLY A 27 16.13 -27.63 17.13
C GLY A 27 16.97 -27.41 15.88
N SER A 28 16.81 -28.22 14.84
CA SER A 28 17.38 -27.96 13.52
C SER A 28 16.65 -26.83 12.79
N TYR A 29 17.22 -26.34 11.69
CA TYR A 29 16.64 -25.27 10.90
C TYR A 29 15.96 -25.80 9.66
N ASN A 30 14.93 -25.09 9.20
CA ASN A 30 14.30 -25.33 7.92
C ASN A 30 14.24 -24.04 7.14
N PHE A 31 14.74 -24.06 5.92
CA PHE A 31 14.67 -22.96 4.96
C PHE A 31 13.88 -23.37 3.73
N ALA A 32 13.01 -22.49 3.25
CA ALA A 32 12.22 -22.73 2.05
C ALA A 32 11.96 -21.43 1.27
N PRO A 33 12.09 -21.43 -0.06
CA PRO A 33 11.78 -20.28 -0.87
C PRO A 33 10.28 -20.05 -0.94
N ILE A 34 9.88 -18.80 -0.74
CA ILE A 34 8.52 -18.32 -0.90
C ILE A 34 8.57 -17.02 -1.71
N THR A 35 7.73 -16.93 -2.73
CA THR A 35 7.61 -15.73 -3.57
C THR A 35 6.30 -14.98 -3.35
N TRP A 36 5.34 -15.59 -2.68
CA TRP A 36 4.08 -14.92 -2.32
C TRP A 36 4.26 -14.13 -1.03
N VAL A 37 5.07 -13.08 -1.13
CA VAL A 37 5.40 -12.15 -0.05
C VAL A 37 5.05 -10.74 -0.50
N SER A 38 4.39 -9.99 0.37
CA SER A 38 3.98 -8.61 0.15
C SER A 38 3.99 -7.86 1.46
N ALA A 39 3.76 -6.56 1.41
CA ALA A 39 3.53 -5.75 2.60
C ALA A 39 2.14 -5.11 2.54
N THR A 40 1.54 -4.88 3.70
CA THR A 40 0.31 -4.10 3.83
C THR A 40 0.46 -3.07 4.94
N TYR A 41 -0.29 -1.99 4.83
CA TYR A 41 -0.29 -0.92 5.82
C TYR A 41 -1.44 -1.14 6.79
N GLU A 42 -1.13 -1.16 8.09
CA GLU A 42 -2.10 -1.39 9.16
C GLU A 42 -2.66 -0.09 9.75
N GLY A 43 -1.98 1.02 9.54
CA GLY A 43 -2.28 2.32 10.11
C GLY A 43 -1.20 2.81 11.08
N GLY A 44 -1.18 4.11 11.37
CA GLY A 44 -0.10 4.70 12.17
C GLY A 44 1.26 4.56 11.50
N GLU A 45 2.22 3.97 12.17
CA GLU A 45 3.56 3.63 11.63
C GLU A 45 3.70 2.13 11.31
N GLY A 46 2.60 1.37 11.38
CA GLY A 46 2.60 -0.08 11.28
C GLY A 46 2.55 -0.61 9.85
N TYR A 47 3.50 -1.49 9.51
CA TYR A 47 3.47 -2.32 8.32
C TYR A 47 3.49 -3.79 8.71
N LEU A 48 2.63 -4.58 8.05
CA LEU A 48 2.63 -6.02 8.19
C LEU A 48 3.28 -6.65 6.96
N LEU A 49 4.13 -7.63 7.16
CA LEU A 49 4.52 -8.55 6.10
C LEU A 49 3.40 -9.56 5.89
N VAL A 50 3.01 -9.75 4.63
CA VAL A 50 1.97 -10.71 4.23
C VAL A 50 2.64 -11.83 3.46
N ILE A 51 2.49 -13.07 3.93
CA ILE A 51 3.08 -14.23 3.30
C ILE A 51 2.04 -15.33 3.11
N SER A 52 1.95 -15.91 1.90
CA SER A 52 1.04 -17.02 1.61
C SER A 52 1.80 -18.32 1.36
N MET A 53 1.33 -19.39 1.99
CA MET A 53 1.91 -20.73 1.85
C MET A 53 0.82 -21.75 1.50
N SER A 54 1.06 -22.53 0.44
CA SER A 54 0.15 -23.59 0.01
C SER A 54 0.59 -24.97 0.51
N GLY A 55 -0.38 -25.86 0.66
CA GLY A 55 -0.15 -27.26 1.02
C GLY A 55 0.40 -27.48 2.44
N THR A 56 0.87 -28.68 2.70
CA THR A 56 1.36 -29.14 4.03
C THR A 56 2.88 -29.07 4.15
N LYS A 57 3.47 -27.93 3.79
CA LYS A 57 4.93 -27.75 3.83
C LYS A 57 5.44 -27.62 5.27
N LYS A 58 6.65 -28.14 5.53
CA LYS A 58 7.31 -28.07 6.85
C LYS A 58 7.40 -26.63 7.38
N THR A 59 7.74 -25.67 6.52
CA THR A 59 7.76 -24.25 6.85
C THR A 59 6.43 -23.76 7.41
N ARG A 60 5.30 -24.09 6.75
CA ARG A 60 3.96 -23.73 7.24
C ARG A 60 3.66 -24.38 8.60
N GLN A 61 4.03 -25.67 8.80
CA GLN A 61 3.86 -26.33 10.08
C GLN A 61 4.64 -25.64 11.19
N ASN A 62 5.91 -25.28 10.92
CA ASN A 62 6.76 -24.57 11.86
C ASN A 62 6.19 -23.19 12.21
N VAL A 63 5.79 -22.39 11.21
CA VAL A 63 5.16 -21.07 11.45
C VAL A 63 3.87 -21.20 12.26
N ASN A 64 3.01 -22.17 11.95
CA ASN A 64 1.81 -22.43 12.76
C ASN A 64 2.12 -22.81 14.21
N ARG A 65 3.23 -23.50 14.45
CA ARG A 65 3.64 -23.96 15.79
C ARG A 65 4.30 -22.85 16.59
N THR A 66 5.22 -22.10 15.97
CA THR A 66 6.06 -21.13 16.69
C THR A 66 5.52 -19.70 16.64
N GLY A 67 4.72 -19.37 15.64
CA GLY A 67 4.26 -18.00 15.38
C GLY A 67 5.34 -17.05 14.87
N ILE A 68 6.59 -17.51 14.68
CA ILE A 68 7.71 -16.66 14.28
C ILE A 68 8.52 -17.28 13.12
N PHE A 69 9.15 -16.42 12.32
CA PHE A 69 10.03 -16.82 11.23
C PHE A 69 10.92 -15.65 10.78
N SER A 70 11.98 -15.96 10.03
CA SER A 70 12.73 -14.96 9.27
C SER A 70 12.34 -14.97 7.81
N ALA A 71 12.33 -13.79 7.16
CA ALA A 71 12.21 -13.66 5.73
C ALA A 71 13.49 -13.03 5.17
N ASN A 72 14.29 -13.84 4.50
CA ASN A 72 15.62 -13.50 3.99
C ASN A 72 15.48 -13.14 2.50
N LEU A 73 15.73 -11.89 2.13
CA LEU A 73 15.68 -11.43 0.75
C LEU A 73 16.74 -12.15 -0.08
N VAL A 74 16.35 -12.66 -1.22
CA VAL A 74 17.27 -13.35 -2.14
C VAL A 74 17.87 -12.35 -3.11
N ASN A 75 19.18 -12.19 -3.08
CA ASN A 75 19.96 -11.51 -4.10
C ASN A 75 20.41 -12.49 -5.20
N ARG A 76 21.06 -11.97 -6.23
CA ARG A 76 21.53 -12.78 -7.36
C ARG A 76 22.46 -13.91 -6.95
N ASP A 77 23.37 -13.67 -6.01
CA ASP A 77 24.37 -14.64 -5.57
C ASP A 77 23.73 -15.79 -4.79
N MET A 78 22.63 -15.55 -4.10
CA MET A 78 21.84 -16.57 -3.39
C MET A 78 20.91 -17.41 -4.31
N LEU A 79 20.79 -17.06 -5.60
CA LEU A 79 19.87 -17.77 -6.50
C LEU A 79 20.14 -19.28 -6.60
N PRO A 80 21.39 -19.77 -6.66
CA PRO A 80 21.65 -21.22 -6.66
C PRO A 80 21.14 -21.91 -5.38
N LEU A 81 21.29 -21.28 -4.22
CA LEU A 81 20.78 -21.79 -2.95
C LEU A 81 19.24 -21.81 -2.95
N MET A 82 18.63 -20.73 -3.41
CA MET A 82 17.16 -20.64 -3.49
C MET A 82 16.59 -21.74 -4.38
N ASP A 83 17.16 -21.94 -5.57
CA ASP A 83 16.68 -22.93 -6.54
C ASP A 83 16.84 -24.34 -6.00
N TYR A 84 17.98 -24.64 -5.37
CA TYR A 84 18.23 -25.89 -4.68
C TYR A 84 17.20 -26.17 -3.56
N LEU A 85 17.00 -25.22 -2.66
CA LEU A 85 16.02 -25.35 -1.55
C LEU A 85 14.57 -25.50 -2.06
N GLY A 86 14.26 -24.92 -3.21
CA GLY A 86 12.95 -25.01 -3.84
C GLY A 86 12.70 -26.32 -4.59
N SER A 87 13.74 -26.94 -5.14
CA SER A 87 13.65 -28.18 -5.91
C SER A 87 13.61 -29.44 -5.05
N LYS A 88 14.13 -29.38 -3.81
CA LYS A 88 14.10 -30.51 -2.87
C LYS A 88 12.94 -30.41 -1.89
N HIS A 89 12.10 -31.43 -1.85
CA HIS A 89 11.07 -31.56 -0.82
C HIS A 89 11.68 -32.12 0.46
N ALA A 90 11.28 -31.60 1.62
CA ALA A 90 11.75 -32.08 2.93
C ALA A 90 11.46 -33.59 3.18
N ALA A 91 10.58 -34.20 2.39
CA ALA A 91 10.29 -35.63 2.42
C ALA A 91 11.30 -36.50 1.66
N GLU A 92 12.19 -35.91 0.86
CA GLU A 92 13.11 -36.64 -0.05
C GLU A 92 14.54 -36.77 0.51
N GLY A 93 14.75 -36.37 1.79
CA GLY A 93 16.04 -36.44 2.47
C GLY A 93 16.59 -35.07 2.88
N ASN A 94 17.70 -35.08 3.58
CA ASN A 94 18.31 -33.90 4.16
C ASN A 94 18.64 -32.83 3.11
N LYS A 95 18.28 -31.58 3.38
CA LYS A 95 18.76 -30.40 2.66
C LYS A 95 20.21 -30.05 3.06
N ASP A 96 20.89 -30.94 3.77
CA ASP A 96 22.18 -30.72 4.43
C ASP A 96 23.38 -30.93 3.50
N ASP A 97 23.12 -31.23 2.21
CA ASP A 97 24.20 -31.47 1.23
C ASP A 97 24.91 -30.18 0.75
N ILE A 98 24.46 -29.00 1.22
CA ILE A 98 25.07 -27.70 0.90
C ILE A 98 25.38 -26.94 2.18
N GLU A 99 26.61 -26.48 2.30
CA GLU A 99 26.99 -25.53 3.36
C GLU A 99 26.51 -24.12 3.02
N TYR A 100 25.82 -23.49 3.94
CA TYR A 100 25.45 -22.08 3.91
C TYR A 100 25.50 -21.49 5.33
N GLY A 101 25.88 -20.23 5.43
CA GLY A 101 26.01 -19.54 6.70
C GLY A 101 24.65 -19.25 7.33
N VAL A 102 24.47 -19.68 8.57
CA VAL A 102 23.26 -19.44 9.35
C VAL A 102 23.62 -18.73 10.65
N SER A 103 22.88 -17.65 10.93
CA SER A 103 22.91 -16.95 12.23
C SER A 103 21.55 -17.00 12.90
N ARG A 104 21.45 -16.45 14.08
CA ARG A 104 20.18 -16.25 14.80
C ARG A 104 19.70 -14.83 14.61
N GLY A 105 18.37 -14.65 14.64
CA GLY A 105 17.75 -13.33 14.72
C GLY A 105 18.20 -12.56 15.96
N GLU A 106 18.24 -11.25 15.89
CA GLU A 106 18.64 -10.36 16.98
C GLU A 106 17.53 -10.15 18.01
N VAL A 107 16.26 -10.22 17.56
CA VAL A 107 15.07 -9.97 18.40
C VAL A 107 14.24 -11.22 18.58
N LEU A 108 14.08 -12.02 17.53
CA LEU A 108 13.33 -13.26 17.57
C LEU A 108 14.27 -14.46 17.45
N ASP A 109 13.92 -15.56 18.13
CA ASP A 109 14.66 -16.83 18.00
C ASP A 109 14.33 -17.53 16.68
N VAL A 110 14.84 -17.00 15.58
CA VAL A 110 14.64 -17.50 14.22
C VAL A 110 15.97 -17.66 13.50
N PRO A 111 16.14 -18.66 12.61
CA PRO A 111 17.38 -18.79 11.83
C PRO A 111 17.37 -17.78 10.68
N THR A 112 18.51 -17.14 10.44
CA THR A 112 18.73 -16.17 9.35
C THR A 112 19.86 -16.62 8.45
N LEU A 113 19.84 -16.24 7.18
CA LEU A 113 20.90 -16.53 6.21
C LEU A 113 21.92 -15.39 6.17
N ASN A 114 23.19 -15.72 6.38
CA ASN A 114 24.27 -14.72 6.45
C ASN A 114 24.46 -13.95 5.12
N ASP A 115 24.19 -14.60 3.99
CA ASP A 115 24.36 -14.00 2.66
C ASP A 115 23.16 -13.13 2.23
N SER A 116 22.10 -13.08 3.04
CA SER A 116 20.94 -12.23 2.73
C SER A 116 21.23 -10.77 3.06
N PRO A 117 21.11 -9.86 2.09
CA PRO A 117 21.40 -8.45 2.33
C PRO A 117 20.28 -7.73 3.10
N TRP A 118 19.14 -8.39 3.29
CA TRP A 118 17.99 -7.84 4.01
C TRP A 118 17.15 -8.95 4.63
N VAL A 119 17.01 -8.92 5.93
CA VAL A 119 16.27 -9.94 6.69
C VAL A 119 15.20 -9.29 7.55
N TYR A 120 13.97 -9.78 7.43
CA TYR A 120 12.88 -9.45 8.35
C TYR A 120 12.76 -10.54 9.41
N GLU A 121 12.68 -10.16 10.68
CA GLU A 121 12.25 -11.02 11.77
C GLU A 121 10.75 -10.77 12.03
N CYS A 122 9.95 -11.80 11.83
CA CYS A 122 8.49 -11.69 11.76
C CYS A 122 7.78 -12.51 12.82
N GLU A 123 6.74 -11.92 13.41
CA GLU A 123 5.82 -12.58 14.33
C GLU A 123 4.40 -12.53 13.75
N VAL A 124 3.74 -13.68 13.71
CA VAL A 124 2.39 -13.83 13.18
C VAL A 124 1.38 -13.12 14.09
N GLU A 125 0.64 -12.17 13.57
CA GLU A 125 -0.48 -11.53 14.23
C GLU A 125 -1.76 -12.36 14.01
N ARG A 126 -2.04 -12.67 12.74
CA ARG A 126 -3.24 -13.43 12.35
C ARG A 126 -3.01 -14.19 11.06
N LEU A 127 -3.86 -15.18 10.82
CA LEU A 127 -3.85 -15.95 9.58
C LEU A 127 -5.25 -16.03 8.97
N VAL A 128 -5.28 -16.23 7.64
CA VAL A 128 -6.51 -16.45 6.87
C VAL A 128 -6.31 -17.68 6.00
N GLU A 129 -7.19 -18.67 6.17
CA GLU A 129 -7.21 -19.86 5.33
C GLU A 129 -7.98 -19.59 4.03
N THR A 130 -7.42 -20.04 2.91
CA THR A 130 -8.03 -19.91 1.58
C THR A 130 -7.82 -21.20 0.82
N GLY A 131 -8.77 -22.08 0.88
CA GLY A 131 -8.65 -23.45 0.32
C GLY A 131 -7.47 -24.19 0.95
N GLU A 132 -6.52 -24.63 0.12
CA GLU A 132 -5.31 -25.34 0.60
C GLU A 132 -4.19 -24.40 1.08
N SER A 133 -4.37 -23.09 0.93
CA SER A 133 -3.38 -22.08 1.27
C SER A 133 -3.72 -21.37 2.58
N VAL A 134 -2.69 -20.88 3.26
CA VAL A 134 -2.80 -20.00 4.42
C VAL A 134 -2.03 -18.72 4.13
N THR A 135 -2.66 -17.60 4.39
CA THR A 135 -2.04 -16.28 4.35
C THR A 135 -1.83 -15.79 5.77
N PHE A 136 -0.60 -15.49 6.12
CA PHE A 136 -0.20 -14.94 7.41
C PHE A 136 0.01 -13.44 7.28
N PHE A 137 -0.49 -12.70 8.26
CA PHE A 137 -0.23 -11.28 8.47
C PHE A 137 0.68 -11.17 9.68
N CYS A 138 1.85 -10.56 9.50
CA CYS A 138 2.93 -10.67 10.47
C CYS A 138 3.50 -9.30 10.80
N HIS A 139 3.66 -9.00 12.09
CA HIS A 139 4.45 -7.85 12.52
C HIS A 139 5.92 -8.06 12.16
N ILE A 140 6.54 -7.02 11.65
CA ILE A 140 7.99 -6.95 11.47
C ILE A 140 8.56 -6.48 12.81
N ARG A 141 9.22 -7.39 13.53
CA ARG A 141 9.80 -7.09 14.86
C ARG A 141 11.21 -6.55 14.78
N ASN A 142 11.94 -6.90 13.71
CA ASN A 142 13.26 -6.37 13.43
C ASN A 142 13.56 -6.45 11.93
N ILE A 143 14.47 -5.59 11.49
CA ILE A 143 15.03 -5.60 10.13
C ILE A 143 16.55 -5.59 10.29
N GLN A 144 17.21 -6.62 9.78
CA GLN A 144 18.66 -6.66 9.64
C GLN A 144 19.04 -6.34 8.20
N VAL A 145 20.01 -5.50 7.98
CA VAL A 145 20.51 -5.12 6.66
C VAL A 145 22.00 -5.26 6.59
N ASP A 146 22.55 -5.41 5.37
CA ASP A 146 23.99 -5.39 5.13
C ASP A 146 24.59 -4.07 5.68
N GLU A 147 25.68 -4.18 6.43
CA GLU A 147 26.33 -3.04 7.09
C GLU A 147 26.84 -1.98 6.09
N ASN A 148 27.07 -2.36 4.84
CA ASN A 148 27.47 -1.46 3.76
C ASN A 148 26.28 -0.72 3.12
N LEU A 149 25.04 -1.07 3.47
CA LEU A 149 23.85 -0.42 2.95
C LEU A 149 23.65 0.93 3.65
N SER A 150 23.86 2.01 2.94
CA SER A 150 23.54 3.34 3.43
C SER A 150 22.04 3.58 3.36
N CYS A 151 21.31 3.28 4.43
CA CYS A 151 19.91 3.68 4.57
C CYS A 151 19.65 4.16 6.00
N GLU A 152 19.20 5.40 6.13
CA GLU A 152 18.68 5.94 7.40
C GLU A 152 17.18 5.65 7.55
N ASP A 153 16.49 5.38 6.42
CA ASP A 153 15.05 5.15 6.33
C ASP A 153 14.78 4.08 5.26
N THR A 154 13.87 3.15 5.56
CA THR A 154 13.43 2.09 4.64
C THR A 154 12.80 2.61 3.34
N PHE A 155 12.35 3.87 3.31
CA PHE A 155 11.79 4.51 2.10
C PHE A 155 12.84 5.07 1.14
N ASP A 156 14.09 5.22 1.56
CA ASP A 156 15.16 5.82 0.75
C ASP A 156 16.21 4.78 0.32
N VAL A 157 15.90 3.50 0.42
CA VAL A 157 16.79 2.43 -0.01
C VAL A 157 16.80 2.31 -1.52
N ASP A 158 17.96 2.41 -2.14
CA ASP A 158 18.14 2.00 -3.52
C ASP A 158 18.16 0.46 -3.62
N LEU A 159 17.03 -0.11 -3.99
CA LEU A 159 16.89 -1.56 -4.13
C LEU A 159 17.85 -2.18 -5.16
N THR A 160 18.42 -1.38 -6.08
CA THR A 160 19.39 -1.91 -7.06
C THR A 160 20.69 -2.35 -6.40
N VAL A 161 21.06 -1.76 -5.26
CA VAL A 161 22.23 -2.14 -4.46
C VAL A 161 22.06 -3.53 -3.84
N LEU A 162 20.83 -3.91 -3.50
CA LEU A 162 20.51 -5.23 -2.95
C LEU A 162 20.49 -6.33 -4.03
N ASP A 163 20.48 -5.97 -5.31
CA ASP A 163 20.34 -6.87 -6.49
C ASP A 163 19.30 -7.99 -6.30
N PRO A 164 18.05 -7.66 -5.89
CA PRO A 164 17.06 -8.64 -5.51
C PRO A 164 16.62 -9.49 -6.69
N VAL A 165 16.38 -10.77 -6.44
CA VAL A 165 15.80 -11.69 -7.41
C VAL A 165 14.28 -11.53 -7.41
N ILE A 166 13.72 -11.30 -8.59
CA ILE A 166 12.29 -11.21 -8.81
C ILE A 166 11.81 -12.46 -9.52
N TYR A 167 10.67 -12.99 -9.09
CA TYR A 167 10.05 -14.17 -9.66
C TYR A 167 8.72 -13.86 -10.34
N SER A 168 8.54 -14.40 -11.55
CA SER A 168 7.27 -14.38 -12.29
C SER A 168 7.17 -15.62 -13.18
N GLY A 169 7.26 -16.82 -12.57
CA GLY A 169 7.43 -18.08 -13.30
C GLY A 169 8.85 -18.30 -13.85
N ARG A 170 9.67 -17.28 -13.80
CA ARG A 170 11.11 -17.25 -14.12
C ARG A 170 11.79 -16.25 -13.19
N TYR A 171 13.10 -16.37 -13.03
CA TYR A 171 13.90 -15.43 -12.26
C TYR A 171 14.30 -14.24 -13.12
N HIS A 172 14.21 -13.04 -12.55
CA HIS A 172 14.56 -11.77 -13.17
C HIS A 172 15.36 -10.93 -12.17
N SER A 173 16.26 -10.12 -12.68
CA SER A 173 16.89 -9.05 -11.88
C SER A 173 16.03 -7.80 -11.90
N LEU A 174 16.16 -6.96 -10.87
CA LEU A 174 15.64 -5.61 -10.88
C LEU A 174 16.39 -4.78 -11.93
N GLY A 175 15.70 -3.92 -12.66
CA GLY A 175 16.32 -2.93 -13.54
C GLY A 175 16.86 -1.73 -12.75
N SER A 176 17.38 -0.74 -13.48
CA SER A 176 17.83 0.53 -12.86
C SER A 176 16.68 1.29 -12.21
N MET A 177 16.99 2.07 -11.18
CA MET A 177 16.05 3.02 -10.61
C MET A 177 15.59 4.00 -11.69
N LEU A 178 14.29 4.24 -11.78
CA LEU A 178 13.71 5.13 -12.78
C LEU A 178 13.51 6.56 -12.25
N GLY A 179 13.31 6.72 -10.95
CA GLY A 179 13.07 8.00 -10.28
C GLY A 179 12.18 7.82 -9.04
N LYS A 180 11.93 8.94 -8.37
CA LYS A 180 11.09 9.00 -7.15
C LYS A 180 9.64 9.36 -7.48
N ILE A 181 8.74 9.18 -6.53
CA ILE A 181 7.33 9.57 -6.66
C ILE A 181 7.23 11.08 -6.94
N GLY A 182 6.62 11.41 -8.06
CA GLY A 182 6.40 12.79 -8.49
C GLY A 182 7.32 13.26 -9.62
N ASP A 183 8.43 12.58 -9.91
CA ASP A 183 9.35 12.96 -10.97
C ASP A 183 8.67 12.94 -12.35
N PHE A 184 7.82 12.00 -12.61
CA PHE A 184 7.14 11.79 -13.89
C PHE A 184 5.78 12.47 -14.03
N LYS A 185 5.35 13.27 -13.05
CA LYS A 185 4.02 13.91 -13.05
C LYS A 185 3.80 14.85 -14.25
N ASN A 186 4.87 15.46 -14.74
CA ASN A 186 4.82 16.40 -15.87
C ASN A 186 4.87 15.68 -17.23
N ASP A 187 5.43 14.46 -17.28
CA ASP A 187 5.61 13.67 -18.50
C ASP A 187 4.34 12.90 -18.89
N ALA A 188 3.39 12.80 -17.97
CA ALA A 188 2.17 12.03 -18.18
C ALA A 188 1.22 12.60 -19.25
N GLY A 189 1.56 13.75 -19.90
CA GLY A 189 0.65 14.44 -20.82
C GLY A 189 -0.67 14.85 -20.15
N VAL A 190 -0.79 14.58 -18.85
CA VAL A 190 -1.83 15.12 -18.02
C VAL A 190 -1.46 16.59 -17.88
N THR A 191 -2.06 17.44 -18.72
CA THR A 191 -2.13 18.86 -18.36
C THR A 191 -2.69 18.86 -16.94
N SER A 192 -1.82 19.07 -15.96
CA SER A 192 -2.23 19.33 -14.60
C SER A 192 -3.19 20.50 -14.78
N ARG A 193 -4.48 20.27 -14.53
CA ARG A 193 -5.38 21.40 -14.36
C ARG A 193 -4.67 22.25 -13.35
N SER A 194 -4.21 23.43 -13.75
CA SER A 194 -3.38 24.23 -12.90
C SER A 194 -4.10 24.33 -11.57
N ALA A 195 -3.41 24.32 -10.46
CA ALA A 195 -4.05 24.45 -9.14
C ALA A 195 -4.98 25.69 -9.15
N GLY A 196 -4.65 26.70 -9.97
CA GLY A 196 -5.49 27.83 -10.32
C GLY A 196 -6.82 27.44 -10.97
N ASP A 197 -6.81 26.61 -12.03
CA ASP A 197 -8.07 26.19 -12.71
C ASP A 197 -9.01 25.40 -11.79
N VAL A 198 -8.45 24.61 -10.88
CA VAL A 198 -9.22 23.84 -9.90
C VAL A 198 -9.85 24.78 -8.86
N LEU A 199 -9.08 25.72 -8.35
CA LEU A 199 -9.54 26.74 -7.41
C LEU A 199 -10.57 27.70 -8.06
N ASP A 200 -10.32 28.17 -9.28
CA ASP A 200 -11.25 29.05 -10.00
C ASP A 200 -12.61 28.41 -10.22
N LYS A 201 -12.62 27.12 -10.63
CA LYS A 201 -13.88 26.35 -10.75
C LYS A 201 -14.58 26.19 -9.41
N PHE A 202 -13.85 25.95 -8.34
CA PHE A 202 -14.38 25.82 -7.01
C PHE A 202 -14.98 27.16 -6.53
N HIS A 203 -14.24 28.26 -6.63
CA HIS A 203 -14.70 29.58 -6.25
C HIS A 203 -15.93 30.03 -7.08
N ARG A 204 -15.92 29.76 -8.39
CA ARG A 204 -17.06 30.05 -9.26
C ARG A 204 -18.33 29.30 -8.82
N ARG A 205 -18.22 28.01 -8.47
CA ARG A 205 -19.35 27.22 -7.96
C ARG A 205 -19.87 27.75 -6.64
N ARG A 206 -18.99 28.12 -5.73
CA ARG A 206 -19.36 28.74 -4.45
C ARG A 206 -20.01 30.09 -4.65
N MET A 207 -19.49 30.91 -5.54
CA MET A 207 -20.11 32.21 -5.86
C MET A 207 -21.55 32.03 -6.37
N ILE A 208 -21.78 31.06 -7.26
CA ILE A 208 -23.14 30.75 -7.76
C ILE A 208 -24.05 30.29 -6.61
N MET A 209 -23.56 29.44 -5.69
CA MET A 209 -24.32 29.00 -4.52
C MET A 209 -24.73 30.18 -3.63
N TYR A 210 -23.80 31.09 -3.33
CA TYR A 210 -24.11 32.28 -2.53
C TYR A 210 -25.02 33.25 -3.26
N LEU A 211 -24.93 33.36 -4.60
CA LEU A 211 -25.81 34.20 -5.40
C LEU A 211 -27.26 33.67 -5.35
N ILE A 212 -27.47 32.36 -5.48
CA ILE A 212 -28.78 31.73 -5.33
C ILE A 212 -29.35 32.01 -3.95
N LEU A 213 -28.54 31.90 -2.90
CA LEU A 213 -28.95 32.18 -1.52
C LEU A 213 -29.37 33.66 -1.36
N ALA A 214 -28.53 34.59 -1.84
CA ALA A 214 -28.78 36.01 -1.73
C ALA A 214 -30.07 36.43 -2.47
N ILE A 215 -30.27 35.93 -3.68
CA ILE A 215 -31.49 36.18 -4.47
C ILE A 215 -32.72 35.61 -3.74
N GLY A 216 -32.61 34.38 -3.19
CA GLY A 216 -33.66 33.75 -2.40
C GLY A 216 -34.08 34.60 -1.18
N VAL A 217 -33.10 35.15 -0.48
CA VAL A 217 -33.36 36.04 0.69
C VAL A 217 -34.01 37.33 0.26
N ILE A 218 -33.51 37.99 -0.80
CA ILE A 218 -34.09 39.24 -1.32
C ILE A 218 -35.55 39.05 -1.74
N VAL A 219 -35.82 37.99 -2.53
CA VAL A 219 -37.16 37.65 -3.00
C VAL A 219 -38.10 37.33 -1.82
N SER A 220 -37.60 36.64 -0.80
CA SER A 220 -38.40 36.38 0.41
C SER A 220 -38.79 37.67 1.15
N LEU A 221 -37.83 38.58 1.28
CA LEU A 221 -38.08 39.89 1.94
C LEU A 221 -39.08 40.73 1.12
N MET A 222 -39.00 40.73 -0.21
CA MET A 222 -39.96 41.37 -1.11
C MET A 222 -41.37 40.77 -0.92
N GLY A 223 -41.47 39.43 -0.85
CA GLY A 223 -42.73 38.72 -0.61
C GLY A 223 -43.39 39.10 0.73
N LEU A 224 -42.59 39.26 1.76
CA LEU A 224 -43.05 39.76 3.07
C LEU A 224 -43.53 41.22 3.00
N GLY A 225 -42.79 42.09 2.32
CA GLY A 225 -43.13 43.49 2.16
C GLY A 225 -44.35 43.74 1.30
N THR A 226 -44.62 42.94 0.28
CA THR A 226 -45.76 43.06 -0.61
C THR A 226 -46.95 42.23 -0.17
N MET A 227 -46.85 41.42 0.87
CA MET A 227 -47.89 40.51 1.38
C MET A 227 -48.38 39.51 0.30
N ILE A 228 -47.56 39.20 -0.74
CA ILE A 228 -47.91 38.26 -1.81
C ILE A 228 -47.28 36.88 -1.47
N PRO A 229 -48.08 35.85 -1.06
CA PRO A 229 -47.55 34.56 -0.62
C PRO A 229 -46.73 33.83 -1.68
N ALA A 230 -47.09 33.99 -2.96
CA ALA A 230 -46.39 33.34 -4.07
C ALA A 230 -44.91 33.80 -4.16
N ILE A 231 -44.64 35.09 -3.97
CA ILE A 231 -43.29 35.65 -4.01
C ILE A 231 -42.46 35.14 -2.82
N LEU A 232 -43.07 35.08 -1.64
CA LEU A 232 -42.44 34.53 -0.45
C LEU A 232 -42.02 33.05 -0.64
N ILE A 233 -42.91 32.23 -1.18
CA ILE A 233 -42.65 30.80 -1.43
C ILE A 233 -41.51 30.65 -2.42
N ILE A 234 -41.46 31.40 -3.51
CA ILE A 234 -40.38 31.37 -4.51
C ILE A 234 -39.03 31.70 -3.84
N GLY A 235 -38.98 32.71 -2.99
CA GLY A 235 -37.77 33.07 -2.24
C GLY A 235 -37.30 31.97 -1.30
N ILE A 236 -38.22 31.35 -0.56
CA ILE A 236 -37.91 30.22 0.34
C ILE A 236 -37.35 29.03 -0.47
N ILE A 237 -37.92 28.71 -1.64
CA ILE A 237 -37.41 27.67 -2.51
C ILE A 237 -35.96 27.96 -2.92
N GLY A 238 -35.62 29.21 -3.26
CA GLY A 238 -34.26 29.62 -3.59
C GLY A 238 -33.29 29.42 -2.41
N ILE A 239 -33.69 29.77 -1.19
CA ILE A 239 -32.88 29.56 0.02
C ILE A 239 -32.59 28.08 0.26
N VAL A 240 -33.60 27.22 0.13
CA VAL A 240 -33.48 25.76 0.31
C VAL A 240 -32.68 25.13 -0.83
N ALA A 241 -32.84 25.58 -2.06
CA ALA A 241 -32.13 25.05 -3.23
C ALA A 241 -30.61 25.33 -3.19
N SER A 242 -30.18 26.42 -2.53
CA SER A 242 -28.78 26.83 -2.46
C SER A 242 -27.87 25.76 -1.90
N PRO A 243 -28.07 25.17 -0.68
CA PRO A 243 -27.22 24.13 -0.14
C PRO A 243 -27.29 22.83 -0.98
N PHE A 244 -28.44 22.49 -1.56
CA PHE A 244 -28.50 21.35 -2.48
C PHE A 244 -27.62 21.56 -3.70
N TYR A 245 -27.67 22.72 -4.32
CA TYR A 245 -26.75 23.06 -5.41
C TYR A 245 -25.30 22.95 -4.93
N GLY A 246 -24.96 23.43 -3.73
CA GLY A 246 -23.62 23.35 -3.15
C GLY A 246 -23.10 21.92 -3.04
N LEU A 247 -23.95 21.00 -2.60
CA LEU A 247 -23.60 19.57 -2.49
C LEU A 247 -23.41 18.93 -3.87
N PHE A 248 -24.39 19.05 -4.76
CA PHE A 248 -24.32 18.40 -6.07
C PHE A 248 -23.25 18.97 -7.01
N SER A 249 -22.98 20.28 -6.92
CA SER A 249 -21.95 20.91 -7.73
C SER A 249 -20.53 20.72 -7.19
N GLY A 250 -20.38 20.21 -5.94
CA GLY A 250 -19.11 20.12 -5.24
C GLY A 250 -18.61 21.46 -4.69
N ALA A 251 -19.46 22.49 -4.61
CA ALA A 251 -19.09 23.79 -4.03
C ALA A 251 -18.86 23.73 -2.51
N MET A 252 -19.36 22.70 -1.84
CA MET A 252 -19.16 22.41 -0.42
C MET A 252 -18.11 21.34 -0.15
N CYS A 253 -17.45 20.81 -1.20
CA CYS A 253 -16.41 19.80 -1.07
C CYS A 253 -15.04 20.38 -1.37
N CYS A 254 -14.00 19.84 -0.73
CA CYS A 254 -12.62 20.23 -1.04
C CYS A 254 -12.31 19.93 -2.52
N PRO A 255 -11.77 20.91 -3.29
CA PRO A 255 -11.48 20.71 -4.71
C PRO A 255 -10.33 19.74 -4.97
N TYR A 256 -9.57 19.36 -3.93
CA TYR A 256 -8.39 18.48 -4.03
C TYR A 256 -8.65 17.05 -3.57
N CYS A 257 -9.38 16.85 -2.44
CA CYS A 257 -9.65 15.51 -1.89
C CYS A 257 -11.11 15.06 -1.99
N GLY A 258 -12.03 15.97 -2.36
CA GLY A 258 -13.45 15.64 -2.51
C GLY A 258 -14.26 15.60 -1.21
N GLU A 259 -13.62 15.69 -0.05
CA GLU A 259 -14.28 15.63 1.26
C GLU A 259 -15.13 16.86 1.52
N ILE A 260 -16.29 16.67 2.19
CA ILE A 260 -17.22 17.76 2.51
C ILE A 260 -16.55 18.68 3.55
N LEU A 261 -16.47 19.97 3.20
CA LEU A 261 -15.95 21.01 4.09
C LEU A 261 -16.97 21.30 5.19
N GLY A 262 -16.74 20.74 6.38
CA GLY A 262 -17.61 20.94 7.53
C GLY A 262 -17.56 22.35 8.11
N ARG A 263 -18.33 22.64 9.20
CA ARG A 263 -18.40 23.95 9.89
C ARG A 263 -17.04 24.51 10.32
N ARG A 264 -16.03 23.67 10.52
CA ARG A 264 -14.64 24.07 10.85
C ARG A 264 -13.79 24.37 9.60
N GLY A 265 -14.32 24.17 8.38
CA GLY A 265 -13.65 24.42 7.10
C GLY A 265 -13.71 25.87 6.62
N PHE A 266 -13.89 26.85 7.50
CA PHE A 266 -13.76 28.28 7.17
C PHE A 266 -12.32 28.79 7.32
N GLY A 267 -11.36 27.88 7.57
CA GLY A 267 -9.94 28.19 7.49
C GLY A 267 -9.43 28.15 6.04
N ASP A 268 -8.30 28.78 5.80
CA ASP A 268 -7.68 28.84 4.46
C ASP A 268 -7.26 27.48 3.90
N HIS A 269 -7.24 26.43 4.73
CA HIS A 269 -6.77 25.10 4.38
C HIS A 269 -7.82 24.02 4.65
N CYS A 270 -7.83 22.99 3.82
CA CYS A 270 -8.66 21.81 4.02
C CYS A 270 -8.22 21.04 5.26
N GLN A 271 -9.16 20.71 6.16
CA GLN A 271 -8.89 19.97 7.39
C GLN A 271 -8.48 18.49 7.14
N TYR A 272 -8.76 17.94 5.97
CA TYR A 272 -8.48 16.54 5.62
C TYR A 272 -7.17 16.37 4.84
N CYS A 273 -6.90 17.24 3.86
CA CYS A 273 -5.71 17.11 3.02
C CYS A 273 -4.67 18.24 3.21
N GLY A 274 -4.92 19.20 4.11
CA GLY A 274 -4.01 20.30 4.43
C GLY A 274 -3.78 21.34 3.32
N LYS A 275 -4.34 21.13 2.10
CA LYS A 275 -4.12 22.07 0.98
C LYS A 275 -4.89 23.36 1.17
N LYS A 276 -4.27 24.47 0.75
CA LYS A 276 -4.89 25.81 0.77
C LYS A 276 -6.03 25.87 -0.25
N ILE A 277 -7.22 26.35 0.18
CA ILE A 277 -8.45 26.43 -0.61
C ILE A 277 -9.04 27.85 -0.69
N PHE A 278 -8.54 28.78 0.12
CA PHE A 278 -8.95 30.20 0.14
C PHE A 278 -7.73 31.12 0.10
#